data_c58de2574f3a5ba557b9659bd688e3b7
#
_entry.id   c58de2574f3a5ba557b9659bd688e3b7
#
_cell.length_a   1.000
_cell.length_b   1.000
_cell.length_c   1.000
_cell.angle_alpha   90.00
_cell.angle_beta   90.00
_cell.angle_gamma   90.00
#
_symmetry.space_group_name_H-M   'P 1'
#
loop_
_entity.id
_entity.type
_entity.pdbx_description
1 polymer ?
#
loop_
_entity_poly.entity_id
_entity_poly.type
_entity_poly.pdbx_seq_one_letter_code
_entity_poly.pdbx_strand_id
1 'polypeptide(L)'
;LFLYFGAVSYRCRVYLNGKEIGSHEGGFTPFQFNITDLVKAGENFLAVEVNNTRTVDAIPALSFDWWNYGGITRDVMLVRTPKVYISNYFIQLDRYKPDYIHATLQLSEQKAGQKVRIEIPELKIASEVQTDGQGMAKISFCAKKLERWSPQKPKLYQVTVSTATD
;
A
#
# COMPACT_ATOMS: atom_id res chain seq x y z
N LEU A 1 8.12 2.38 -12.06
CA LEU A 1 9.01 1.48 -11.34
C LEU A 1 9.22 2.01 -9.93
N PHE A 2 9.03 1.15 -8.93
CA PHE A 2 9.20 1.50 -7.52
C PHE A 2 10.27 0.62 -6.88
N LEU A 3 11.04 1.22 -5.99
CA LEU A 3 11.88 0.53 -5.04
C LEU A 3 11.11 0.44 -3.71
N TYR A 4 10.72 -0.78 -3.35
CA TYR A 4 9.92 -1.07 -2.16
C TYR A 4 10.77 -1.69 -1.07
N PHE A 5 10.58 -1.26 0.16
CA PHE A 5 11.16 -1.84 1.38
C PHE A 5 10.03 -2.30 2.30
N GLY A 6 10.06 -3.55 2.70
CA GLY A 6 9.08 -4.10 3.64
C GLY A 6 9.28 -3.57 5.07
N ALA A 7 10.50 -3.38 5.50
CA ALA A 7 10.88 -2.66 6.72
C ALA A 7 12.39 -2.42 6.78
N VAL A 8 12.78 -1.29 7.38
CA VAL A 8 14.18 -0.94 7.71
C VAL A 8 14.20 -0.36 9.12
N SER A 9 14.98 -0.93 10.03
CA SER A 9 15.00 -0.48 11.42
C SER A 9 16.27 0.35 11.70
N TYR A 10 16.18 1.59 12.18
CA TYR A 10 14.97 2.34 12.52
C TYR A 10 14.77 3.53 11.56
N ARG A 11 15.84 4.28 11.27
CA ARG A 11 15.90 5.36 10.28
C ARG A 11 16.75 4.93 9.11
N CYS A 12 16.38 5.31 7.92
CA CYS A 12 17.24 5.10 6.77
C CYS A 12 17.22 6.27 5.79
N ARG A 13 18.31 6.38 5.02
CA ARG A 13 18.40 7.19 3.81
C ARG A 13 18.73 6.26 2.65
N VAL A 14 18.10 6.47 1.54
CA VAL A 14 18.26 5.63 0.36
C VAL A 14 18.85 6.45 -0.77
N TYR A 15 19.91 5.92 -1.37
CA TYR A 15 20.64 6.55 -2.47
C TYR A 15 20.62 5.66 -3.68
N LEU A 16 20.31 6.22 -4.83
CA LEU A 16 20.37 5.54 -6.13
C LEU A 16 21.35 6.29 -7.04
N ASN A 17 22.36 5.59 -7.54
CA ASN A 17 23.40 6.15 -8.40
C ASN A 17 24.11 7.40 -7.79
N GLY A 18 24.31 7.39 -6.47
CA GLY A 18 24.94 8.48 -5.72
C GLY A 18 24.03 9.64 -5.36
N LYS A 19 22.74 9.62 -5.75
CA LYS A 19 21.75 10.64 -5.41
C LYS A 19 20.81 10.13 -4.32
N GLU A 20 20.57 10.90 -3.28
CA GLU A 20 19.55 10.59 -2.28
C GLU A 20 18.15 10.65 -2.94
N ILE A 21 17.37 9.58 -2.78
CA ILE A 21 16.02 9.46 -3.32
C ILE A 21 14.95 9.59 -2.24
N GLY A 22 15.33 9.50 -0.97
CA GLY A 22 14.46 9.74 0.16
C GLY A 22 14.93 9.06 1.43
N SER A 23 14.14 9.27 2.48
CA SER A 23 14.37 8.72 3.82
C SER A 23 13.08 8.14 4.40
N HIS A 24 13.23 7.29 5.41
CA HIS A 24 12.11 6.73 6.17
C HIS A 24 12.50 6.58 7.64
N GLU A 25 11.54 6.75 8.51
CA GLU A 25 11.65 6.50 9.94
C GLU A 25 10.51 5.61 10.41
N GLY A 26 10.84 4.52 11.10
CA GLY A 26 9.90 3.53 11.62
C GLY A 26 10.30 2.12 11.21
N GLY A 27 10.61 1.27 12.20
CA GLY A 27 11.22 -0.05 12.01
C GLY A 27 10.30 -1.14 11.45
N PHE A 28 8.98 -0.90 11.33
CA PHE A 28 8.00 -1.97 11.08
C PHE A 28 7.05 -1.69 9.92
N THR A 29 7.06 -0.47 9.40
CA THR A 29 6.16 -0.05 8.31
C THR A 29 6.85 -0.11 6.96
N PRO A 30 6.15 -0.58 5.90
CA PRO A 30 6.69 -0.56 4.55
C PRO A 30 6.69 0.86 3.98
N PHE A 31 7.61 1.09 3.05
CA PHE A 31 7.70 2.33 2.29
C PHE A 31 8.27 2.07 0.89
N GLN A 32 8.10 3.02 -0.01
CA GLN A 32 8.58 2.90 -1.38
C GLN A 32 8.95 4.25 -1.99
N PHE A 33 9.85 4.23 -2.96
CA PHE A 33 10.25 5.39 -3.76
C PHE A 33 9.99 5.13 -5.23
N ASN A 34 9.38 6.11 -5.92
CA ASN A 34 9.30 6.04 -7.38
C ASN A 34 10.68 6.34 -7.98
N ILE A 35 11.23 5.38 -8.69
CA ILE A 35 12.55 5.45 -9.30
C ILE A 35 12.51 5.42 -10.84
N THR A 36 11.33 5.60 -11.44
CA THR A 36 11.11 5.48 -12.88
C THR A 36 12.10 6.31 -13.69
N ASP A 37 12.28 7.57 -13.30
CA ASP A 37 13.16 8.53 -14.02
C ASP A 37 14.58 8.60 -13.44
N LEU A 38 14.89 7.75 -12.45
CA LEU A 38 16.18 7.75 -11.75
C LEU A 38 17.09 6.58 -12.15
N VAL A 39 16.49 5.52 -12.71
CA VAL A 39 17.23 4.36 -13.20
C VAL A 39 17.77 4.63 -14.60
N LYS A 40 18.92 4.05 -14.89
CA LYS A 40 19.56 4.05 -16.20
C LYS A 40 19.63 2.63 -16.77
N ALA A 41 19.81 2.51 -18.07
CA ALA A 41 20.07 1.22 -18.70
C ALA A 41 21.38 0.61 -18.17
N GLY A 42 21.39 -0.70 -17.95
CA GLY A 42 22.54 -1.41 -17.40
C GLY A 42 22.59 -1.36 -15.87
N GLU A 43 23.79 -1.23 -15.32
CA GLU A 43 24.02 -1.29 -13.88
C GLU A 43 23.56 -0.02 -13.17
N ASN A 44 22.89 -0.22 -12.03
CA ASN A 44 22.48 0.82 -11.11
C ASN A 44 23.01 0.46 -9.72
N PHE A 45 23.54 1.46 -9.01
CA PHE A 45 24.08 1.29 -7.67
C PHE A 45 23.10 1.81 -6.63
N LEU A 46 22.71 0.92 -5.71
CA LEU A 46 21.84 1.22 -4.58
C LEU A 46 22.66 1.20 -3.30
N ALA A 47 22.59 2.29 -2.51
CA ALA A 47 23.12 2.34 -1.16
C ALA A 47 22.02 2.71 -0.17
N VAL A 48 22.02 2.07 0.97
CA VAL A 48 21.06 2.33 2.06
C VAL A 48 21.86 2.58 3.34
N GLU A 49 21.83 3.82 3.82
CA GLU A 49 22.33 4.18 5.14
C GLU A 49 21.26 3.81 6.16
N VAL A 50 21.63 3.06 7.19
CA VAL A 50 20.70 2.64 8.24
C VAL A 50 21.22 3.06 9.60
N ASN A 51 20.36 3.66 10.40
CA ASN A 51 20.64 4.06 11.77
C ASN A 51 19.59 3.47 12.72
N ASN A 52 20.00 2.57 13.61
CA ASN A 52 19.14 1.96 14.62
C ASN A 52 19.36 2.54 16.03
N THR A 53 20.01 3.70 16.15
CA THR A 53 20.18 4.37 17.44
C THR A 53 18.82 4.66 18.07
N ARG A 54 18.62 4.16 19.30
CA ARG A 54 17.41 4.42 20.08
C ARG A 54 17.40 5.85 20.59
N THR A 55 16.23 6.47 20.55
CA THR A 55 15.97 7.78 21.13
C THR A 55 14.70 7.71 21.99
N VAL A 56 14.46 8.71 22.81
CA VAL A 56 13.24 8.78 23.66
C VAL A 56 11.96 8.74 22.84
N ASP A 57 12.00 9.27 21.61
CA ASP A 57 10.85 9.35 20.70
C ASP A 57 10.74 8.17 19.73
N ALA A 58 11.71 7.23 19.80
CA ALA A 58 11.68 6.04 18.92
C ALA A 58 10.73 4.97 19.43
N ILE A 59 10.33 4.06 18.53
CA ILE A 59 9.56 2.86 18.86
C ILE A 59 10.36 1.62 18.44
N PRO A 60 10.90 0.84 19.38
CA PRO A 60 10.85 1.00 20.85
C PRO A 60 11.74 2.15 21.36
N ALA A 61 11.33 2.76 22.48
CA ALA A 61 12.08 3.80 23.19
C ALA A 61 13.33 3.24 23.89
N LEU A 62 14.04 4.08 24.67
CA LEU A 62 15.32 3.72 25.29
C LEU A 62 15.25 2.52 26.27
N SER A 63 14.16 2.43 27.04
CA SER A 63 13.97 1.39 28.06
C SER A 63 13.10 0.26 27.54
N PHE A 64 13.71 -0.67 26.83
CA PHE A 64 13.03 -1.84 26.28
C PHE A 64 13.87 -3.09 26.55
N ASP A 65 13.26 -4.20 26.85
CA ASP A 65 13.90 -5.44 27.30
C ASP A 65 14.22 -6.44 26.19
N TRP A 66 14.07 -6.06 24.93
CA TRP A 66 14.55 -6.87 23.80
C TRP A 66 15.68 -6.19 23.00
N TRP A 67 16.39 -7.00 22.22
CA TRP A 67 17.50 -6.54 21.39
C TRP A 67 17.05 -5.50 20.35
N ASN A 68 17.89 -4.48 20.19
CA ASN A 68 17.69 -3.45 19.16
C ASN A 68 18.27 -3.92 17.83
N TYR A 69 17.53 -4.75 17.13
CA TYR A 69 17.91 -5.17 15.79
C TYR A 69 17.83 -3.99 14.83
N GLY A 70 18.94 -3.79 14.05
CA GLY A 70 19.00 -2.78 13.01
C GLY A 70 19.20 -3.39 11.64
N GLY A 71 19.02 -2.57 10.62
CA GLY A 71 19.22 -2.98 9.25
C GLY A 71 17.92 -3.16 8.47
N ILE A 72 18.04 -3.76 7.30
CA ILE A 72 16.91 -4.13 6.46
C ILE A 72 16.35 -5.46 7.00
N THR A 73 15.16 -5.41 7.57
CA THR A 73 14.57 -6.55 8.30
C THR A 73 13.51 -7.31 7.54
N ARG A 74 13.09 -6.79 6.37
CA ARG A 74 12.14 -7.42 5.45
C ARG A 74 12.60 -7.24 4.01
N ASP A 75 11.87 -7.84 3.08
CA ASP A 75 12.21 -7.86 1.67
C ASP A 75 12.37 -6.47 1.06
N VAL A 76 13.31 -6.38 0.13
CA VAL A 76 13.48 -5.24 -0.79
C VAL A 76 13.10 -5.71 -2.19
N MET A 77 12.20 -4.99 -2.85
CA MET A 77 11.67 -5.40 -4.15
C MET A 77 11.70 -4.26 -5.17
N LEU A 78 11.88 -4.62 -6.43
CA LEU A 78 11.57 -3.76 -7.54
C LEU A 78 10.15 -4.07 -8.01
N VAL A 79 9.25 -3.10 -7.87
CA VAL A 79 7.84 -3.23 -8.25
C VAL A 79 7.61 -2.46 -9.54
N ARG A 80 7.20 -3.18 -10.58
CA ARG A 80 6.81 -2.60 -11.86
C ARG A 80 5.29 -2.58 -11.96
N THR A 81 4.73 -1.40 -12.23
CA THR A 81 3.30 -1.20 -12.44
C THR A 81 3.03 -0.82 -13.91
N PRO A 82 1.81 -0.98 -14.40
CA PRO A 82 1.34 -0.29 -15.61
C PRO A 82 1.47 1.23 -15.46
N LYS A 83 1.27 1.97 -16.56
CA LYS A 83 1.27 3.44 -16.52
C LYS A 83 0.17 3.98 -15.62
N VAL A 84 -1.02 3.38 -15.73
CA VAL A 84 -2.16 3.65 -14.84
C VAL A 84 -2.38 2.40 -13.99
N TYR A 85 -2.36 2.57 -12.68
CA TYR A 85 -2.52 1.50 -11.70
C TYR A 85 -3.33 1.99 -10.50
N ILE A 86 -3.83 1.06 -9.70
CA ILE A 86 -4.55 1.35 -8.46
C ILE A 86 -3.52 1.74 -7.40
N SER A 87 -3.42 3.04 -7.10
CA SER A 87 -2.43 3.58 -6.16
C SER A 87 -2.86 3.46 -4.70
N ASN A 88 -4.17 3.44 -4.45
CA ASN A 88 -4.72 3.27 -3.11
C ASN A 88 -6.14 2.72 -3.18
N TYR A 89 -6.55 1.99 -2.15
CA TYR A 89 -7.92 1.55 -1.97
C TYR A 89 -8.30 1.50 -0.50
N PHE A 90 -9.58 1.73 -0.22
CA PHE A 90 -10.14 1.58 1.10
C PHE A 90 -11.54 0.98 0.99
N ILE A 91 -11.75 -0.20 1.56
CA ILE A 91 -13.00 -0.96 1.47
C ILE A 91 -13.43 -1.31 2.88
N GLN A 92 -14.64 -0.87 3.26
CA GLN A 92 -15.13 -1.04 4.63
C GLN A 92 -16.64 -1.25 4.66
N LEU A 93 -17.11 -1.80 5.78
CA LEU A 93 -18.53 -1.81 6.10
C LEU A 93 -19.00 -0.42 6.53
N ASP A 94 -20.24 -0.08 6.20
CA ASP A 94 -20.88 1.12 6.74
C ASP A 94 -21.05 0.98 8.26
N ARG A 95 -20.79 2.08 8.97
CA ARG A 95 -20.88 2.12 10.44
C ARG A 95 -22.31 1.94 10.93
N TYR A 96 -23.30 2.47 10.20
CA TYR A 96 -24.69 2.53 10.61
C TYR A 96 -25.59 1.57 9.84
N LYS A 97 -25.19 1.19 8.63
CA LYS A 97 -25.91 0.27 7.75
C LYS A 97 -25.08 -1.00 7.56
N PRO A 98 -25.21 -1.98 8.44
CA PRO A 98 -24.32 -3.13 8.54
C PRO A 98 -24.27 -4.00 7.27
N ASP A 99 -25.24 -3.88 6.39
CA ASP A 99 -25.29 -4.61 5.12
C ASP A 99 -24.72 -3.82 3.93
N TYR A 100 -24.16 -2.64 4.18
CA TYR A 100 -23.54 -1.83 3.14
C TYR A 100 -22.03 -1.87 3.23
N ILE A 101 -21.41 -1.96 2.06
CA ILE A 101 -19.96 -1.84 1.86
C ILE A 101 -19.70 -0.56 1.08
N HIS A 102 -18.73 0.22 1.53
CA HIS A 102 -18.21 1.37 0.81
C HIS A 102 -16.81 1.07 0.32
N ALA A 103 -16.55 1.38 -0.93
CA ALA A 103 -15.22 1.32 -1.52
C ALA A 103 -14.83 2.69 -2.05
N THR A 104 -13.63 3.12 -1.70
CA THR A 104 -12.94 4.26 -2.28
C THR A 104 -11.67 3.75 -2.94
N LEU A 105 -11.48 4.06 -4.21
CA LEU A 105 -10.40 3.58 -5.04
C LEU A 105 -9.71 4.79 -5.67
N GLN A 106 -8.38 4.80 -5.67
CA GLN A 106 -7.59 5.88 -6.24
C GLN A 106 -6.68 5.32 -7.33
N LEU A 107 -6.76 5.88 -8.52
CA LEU A 107 -5.82 5.59 -9.59
C LEU A 107 -4.61 6.54 -9.56
N SER A 108 -3.49 6.09 -10.08
CA SER A 108 -2.25 6.87 -10.18
C SER A 108 -2.38 8.08 -11.12
N GLU A 109 -3.28 8.00 -12.10
CA GLU A 109 -3.58 9.09 -13.03
C GLU A 109 -4.83 9.85 -12.57
N GLN A 110 -4.71 11.17 -12.37
CA GLN A 110 -5.81 12.07 -12.03
C GLN A 110 -6.61 12.42 -13.29
N LYS A 111 -7.55 11.54 -13.66
CA LYS A 111 -8.38 11.67 -14.85
C LYS A 111 -9.77 11.12 -14.61
N ALA A 112 -10.79 11.85 -15.07
CA ALA A 112 -12.17 11.39 -15.02
C ALA A 112 -12.47 10.31 -16.06
N GLY A 113 -13.49 9.50 -15.77
CA GLY A 113 -14.05 8.53 -16.72
C GLY A 113 -13.28 7.24 -16.88
N GLN A 114 -12.24 6.99 -16.06
CA GLN A 114 -11.53 5.71 -16.07
C GLN A 114 -12.37 4.66 -15.35
N LYS A 115 -12.56 3.52 -15.98
CA LYS A 115 -13.38 2.43 -15.44
C LYS A 115 -12.59 1.63 -14.40
N VAL A 116 -13.22 1.43 -13.26
CA VAL A 116 -12.72 0.57 -12.18
C VAL A 116 -13.79 -0.45 -11.84
N ARG A 117 -13.42 -1.72 -11.83
CA ARG A 117 -14.28 -2.84 -11.50
C ARG A 117 -13.94 -3.37 -10.12
N ILE A 118 -14.96 -3.65 -9.33
CA ILE A 118 -14.84 -4.32 -8.03
C ILE A 118 -15.71 -5.56 -8.01
N GLU A 119 -15.17 -6.67 -7.53
CA GLU A 119 -15.84 -7.95 -7.46
C GLU A 119 -15.64 -8.60 -6.11
N ILE A 120 -16.73 -9.16 -5.57
CA ILE A 120 -16.74 -10.02 -4.38
C ILE A 120 -17.57 -11.27 -4.73
N PRO A 121 -16.94 -12.31 -5.31
CA PRO A 121 -17.66 -13.44 -5.89
C PRO A 121 -18.57 -14.17 -4.92
N GLU A 122 -18.13 -14.36 -3.68
CA GLU A 122 -18.91 -15.04 -2.64
C GLU A 122 -20.23 -14.31 -2.30
N LEU A 123 -20.25 -12.98 -2.45
CA LEU A 123 -21.44 -12.15 -2.25
C LEU A 123 -22.21 -11.90 -3.55
N LYS A 124 -21.75 -12.45 -4.67
CA LYS A 124 -22.28 -12.21 -6.03
C LYS A 124 -22.33 -10.72 -6.38
N ILE A 125 -21.32 -9.98 -5.91
CA ILE A 125 -21.16 -8.56 -6.21
C ILE A 125 -20.16 -8.42 -7.35
N ALA A 126 -20.58 -7.71 -8.40
CA ALA A 126 -19.72 -7.24 -9.48
C ALA A 126 -20.24 -5.87 -9.91
N SER A 127 -19.42 -4.86 -9.79
CA SER A 127 -19.80 -3.48 -10.08
C SER A 127 -18.68 -2.74 -10.78
N GLU A 128 -19.06 -1.83 -11.67
CA GLU A 128 -18.15 -0.93 -12.37
C GLU A 128 -18.50 0.51 -11.99
N VAL A 129 -17.48 1.32 -11.77
CA VAL A 129 -17.61 2.75 -11.46
C VAL A 129 -16.56 3.52 -12.25
N GLN A 130 -16.85 4.79 -12.55
CA GLN A 130 -15.89 5.68 -13.19
C GLN A 130 -15.24 6.61 -12.18
N THR A 131 -13.98 6.96 -12.44
CA THR A 131 -13.26 7.95 -11.65
C THR A 131 -13.77 9.36 -11.90
N ASP A 132 -13.65 10.20 -10.88
CA ASP A 132 -13.77 11.65 -10.99
C ASP A 132 -12.49 12.30 -11.56
N GLY A 133 -12.48 13.64 -11.64
CA GLY A 133 -11.33 14.40 -12.16
C GLY A 133 -10.04 14.27 -11.34
N GLN A 134 -10.14 13.76 -10.12
CA GLN A 134 -8.99 13.48 -9.25
C GLN A 134 -8.50 12.03 -9.38
N GLY A 135 -9.10 11.24 -10.28
CA GLY A 135 -8.79 9.82 -10.43
C GLY A 135 -9.36 8.96 -9.31
N MET A 136 -10.34 9.46 -8.56
CA MET A 136 -10.96 8.75 -7.45
C MET A 136 -12.30 8.14 -7.88
N ALA A 137 -12.53 6.89 -7.53
CA ALA A 137 -13.81 6.20 -7.70
C ALA A 137 -14.40 5.84 -6.34
N LYS A 138 -15.68 6.15 -6.14
CA LYS A 138 -16.41 5.80 -4.91
C LYS A 138 -17.65 5.00 -5.28
N ILE A 139 -17.86 3.90 -4.57
CA ILE A 139 -19.02 3.04 -4.79
C ILE A 139 -19.54 2.50 -3.48
N SER A 140 -20.85 2.29 -3.41
CA SER A 140 -21.50 1.65 -2.28
C SER A 140 -22.45 0.58 -2.78
N PHE A 141 -22.47 -0.56 -2.12
CA PHE A 141 -23.35 -1.66 -2.48
C PHE A 141 -23.87 -2.40 -1.26
N CYS A 142 -25.06 -2.97 -1.39
CA CYS A 142 -25.69 -3.76 -0.36
C CYS A 142 -25.23 -5.22 -0.41
N ALA A 143 -24.81 -5.75 0.71
CA ALA A 143 -24.30 -7.10 0.89
C ALA A 143 -25.13 -7.87 1.93
N LYS A 144 -26.42 -8.09 1.67
CA LYS A 144 -27.41 -8.68 2.61
C LYS A 144 -27.01 -10.04 3.20
N LYS A 145 -26.12 -10.79 2.55
CA LYS A 145 -25.66 -12.11 2.99
C LYS A 145 -24.25 -12.08 3.58
N LEU A 146 -23.75 -10.91 3.94
CA LEU A 146 -22.42 -10.77 4.48
C LEU A 146 -22.36 -11.38 5.88
N GLU A 147 -21.46 -12.33 6.08
CA GLU A 147 -21.08 -12.84 7.40
C GLU A 147 -19.93 -12.00 7.95
N ARG A 148 -20.10 -11.50 9.15
CA ARG A 148 -19.06 -10.70 9.79
C ARG A 148 -17.98 -11.58 10.39
N TRP A 149 -16.78 -11.06 10.39
CA TRP A 149 -15.66 -11.65 11.09
C TRP A 149 -15.91 -11.64 12.61
N SER A 150 -15.60 -12.74 13.26
CA SER A 150 -15.46 -12.82 14.72
C SER A 150 -14.31 -13.80 15.04
N PRO A 151 -13.74 -13.77 16.26
CA PRO A 151 -12.71 -14.74 16.65
C PRO A 151 -13.18 -16.20 16.54
N GLN A 152 -14.47 -16.47 16.79
CA GLN A 152 -15.07 -17.79 16.67
C GLN A 152 -15.38 -18.17 15.22
N LYS A 153 -15.59 -17.18 14.35
CA LYS A 153 -15.86 -17.36 12.93
C LYS A 153 -15.07 -16.33 12.12
N PRO A 154 -13.78 -16.55 11.86
CA PRO A 154 -12.91 -15.58 11.21
C PRO A 154 -13.14 -15.54 9.69
N LYS A 155 -14.35 -15.18 9.28
CA LYS A 155 -14.73 -15.10 7.87
C LYS A 155 -14.07 -13.92 7.18
N LEU A 156 -13.37 -14.19 6.10
CA LEU A 156 -12.79 -13.21 5.18
C LEU A 156 -13.42 -13.37 3.80
N TYR A 157 -13.44 -12.29 3.04
CA TYR A 157 -13.91 -12.27 1.65
C TYR A 157 -12.78 -11.84 0.74
N GLN A 158 -12.66 -12.51 -0.39
CA GLN A 158 -11.77 -12.06 -1.43
C GLN A 158 -12.43 -10.92 -2.20
N VAL A 159 -11.74 -9.80 -2.29
CA VAL A 159 -12.15 -8.64 -3.09
C VAL A 159 -11.12 -8.46 -4.20
N THR A 160 -11.60 -8.44 -5.43
CA THR A 160 -10.79 -8.10 -6.59
C THR A 160 -11.15 -6.71 -7.08
N VAL A 161 -10.15 -5.89 -7.24
CA VAL A 161 -10.28 -4.56 -7.86
C VAL A 161 -9.42 -4.56 -9.11
N SER A 162 -9.97 -4.11 -10.23
CA SER A 162 -9.25 -4.10 -11.50
C SER A 162 -9.60 -2.88 -12.34
N THR A 163 -8.68 -2.53 -13.24
CA THR A 163 -8.87 -1.54 -14.29
C THR A 163 -8.62 -2.20 -15.65
N ALA A 164 -8.65 -1.44 -16.73
CA ALA A 164 -8.28 -1.96 -18.05
C ALA A 164 -6.80 -2.38 -18.15
N THR A 165 -5.94 -1.89 -17.26
CA THR A 165 -4.49 -2.09 -17.29
C THR A 165 -3.92 -2.73 -16.01
N ASP A 166 -4.71 -2.80 -14.94
CA ASP A 166 -4.29 -3.30 -13.62
C ASP A 166 -5.40 -4.15 -12.97
#